data_4137d42a45758c5229f2787a769eb8d4
#
_entry.id   4137d42a45758c5229f2787a769eb8d4
#
_cell.length_a   1.000
_cell.length_b   1.000
_cell.length_c   1.000
_cell.angle_alpha   90.00
_cell.angle_beta   90.00
_cell.angle_gamma   90.00
#
_symmetry.space_group_name_H-M   'P 1'
#
loop_
_entity.id
_entity.type
_entity.pdbx_description
1 polymer ?
#
loop_
_entity_poly.entity_id
_entity_poly.type
_entity_poly.pdbx_seq_one_letter_code
_entity_poly.pdbx_strand_id
1 'polypeptide(L)'
;MEKAYILYDLEATCWRTSRPKRVEIIEVGAVKVNAKLEVVSEFCAFVRPLMHPIISKFCTSLTSIRQSDVDHAPLFDEVMEDYEDWMGVGREEVIPLSWGEFDKRQLNTDAHLHDIQLNWLDAHVCFQKHFGKWKQSKNQIGLKKALEEEGIGWSGTEHRAIDDARNMAELFCKVAPHIPSLTLD
;
A
#
# COMPACT_ATOMS: atom_id res chain seq x y z
N MET A 1 1.02 -13.77 -19.81
CA MET A 1 0.90 -13.94 -18.34
C MET A 1 -0.44 -13.34 -17.94
N GLU A 2 -1.09 -13.88 -16.92
CA GLU A 2 -2.30 -13.26 -16.39
C GLU A 2 -1.96 -11.96 -15.69
N LYS A 3 -2.82 -10.93 -15.82
CA LYS A 3 -2.64 -9.64 -15.13
C LYS A 3 -3.12 -9.75 -13.68
N ALA A 4 -2.32 -9.22 -12.76
CA ALA A 4 -2.63 -9.09 -11.35
C ALA A 4 -2.44 -7.65 -10.90
N TYR A 5 -3.48 -7.03 -10.38
CA TYR A 5 -3.45 -5.71 -9.77
C TYR A 5 -3.21 -5.88 -8.28
N ILE A 6 -2.20 -5.21 -7.75
CA ILE A 6 -1.83 -5.27 -6.34
C ILE A 6 -2.11 -3.91 -5.71
N LEU A 7 -3.25 -3.78 -5.04
CA LEU A 7 -3.63 -2.57 -4.31
C LEU A 7 -2.96 -2.66 -2.94
N TYR A 8 -1.98 -1.79 -2.66
CA TYR A 8 -1.20 -1.88 -1.43
C TYR A 8 -1.12 -0.55 -0.70
N ASP A 9 -1.01 -0.63 0.60
CA ASP A 9 -0.78 0.48 1.52
C ASP A 9 0.27 0.11 2.55
N LEU A 10 0.91 1.10 3.15
CA LEU A 10 2.00 0.93 4.09
C LEU A 10 1.78 1.78 5.33
N GLU A 11 2.06 1.20 6.51
CA GLU A 11 2.26 1.99 7.70
C GLU A 11 3.75 2.12 8.01
N ALA A 12 4.15 3.29 8.47
CA ALA A 12 5.54 3.58 8.78
C ALA A 12 5.69 4.22 10.16
N THR A 13 6.88 4.10 10.75
CA THR A 13 7.22 4.77 12.01
C THR A 13 6.95 6.27 11.89
N CYS A 14 6.24 6.85 12.86
CA CYS A 14 5.85 8.25 12.82
C CYS A 14 5.87 8.92 14.19
N TRP A 15 5.98 10.27 14.20
CA TRP A 15 6.06 11.10 15.40
C TRP A 15 5.26 12.39 15.26
N ARG A 16 4.71 12.88 16.34
CA ARG A 16 3.91 14.09 16.32
C ARG A 16 4.73 15.35 16.03
N THR A 17 5.89 15.50 16.64
CA THR A 17 6.65 16.77 16.67
C THR A 17 8.08 16.68 16.20
N SER A 18 8.77 15.57 16.39
CA SER A 18 10.16 15.37 15.99
C SER A 18 10.21 14.26 14.95
N ARG A 19 10.19 14.62 13.68
CA ARG A 19 10.37 13.63 12.61
C ARG A 19 11.87 13.35 12.44
N PRO A 20 12.31 12.11 12.62
CA PRO A 20 13.61 11.72 12.14
C PRO A 20 13.69 11.92 10.61
N LYS A 21 14.90 11.98 10.08
CA LYS A 21 15.10 12.19 8.64
C LYS A 21 14.58 11.03 7.80
N ARG A 22 14.47 9.85 8.39
CA ARG A 22 13.94 8.63 7.74
C ARG A 22 12.90 8.00 8.64
N VAL A 23 11.87 7.47 8.04
CA VAL A 23 10.87 6.60 8.64
C VAL A 23 11.07 5.20 8.06
N GLU A 24 10.59 4.17 8.73
CA GLU A 24 10.71 2.77 8.31
C GLU A 24 9.33 2.15 8.26
N ILE A 25 9.10 1.27 7.29
CA ILE A 25 7.87 0.50 7.17
C ILE A 25 7.72 -0.42 8.38
N ILE A 26 6.50 -0.47 8.92
CA ILE A 26 6.12 -1.32 10.06
C ILE A 26 4.93 -2.23 9.78
N GLU A 27 4.17 -1.99 8.71
CA GLU A 27 3.13 -2.87 8.19
C GLU A 27 3.04 -2.74 6.68
N VAL A 28 2.88 -3.87 6.00
CA VAL A 28 2.54 -3.96 4.58
C VAL A 28 1.17 -4.62 4.48
N GLY A 29 0.21 -3.94 3.86
CA GLY A 29 -1.11 -4.47 3.58
C GLY A 29 -1.40 -4.44 2.08
N ALA A 30 -1.90 -5.52 1.51
CA ALA A 30 -2.19 -5.57 0.09
C ALA A 30 -3.36 -6.49 -0.25
N VAL A 31 -4.05 -6.16 -1.34
CA VAL A 31 -5.13 -6.94 -1.93
C VAL A 31 -4.80 -7.22 -3.38
N LYS A 32 -4.84 -8.50 -3.76
CA LYS A 32 -4.64 -8.94 -5.14
C LYS A 32 -5.99 -9.03 -5.85
N VAL A 33 -6.08 -8.36 -6.99
CA VAL A 33 -7.25 -8.31 -7.86
C VAL A 33 -6.86 -8.86 -9.24
N ASN A 34 -7.66 -9.77 -9.80
CA ASN A 34 -7.40 -10.35 -11.11
C ASN A 34 -7.88 -9.43 -12.26
N ALA A 35 -7.62 -9.83 -13.51
CA ALA A 35 -8.03 -9.09 -14.71
C ALA A 35 -9.56 -8.94 -14.86
N LYS A 36 -10.36 -9.75 -14.14
CA LYS A 36 -11.82 -9.62 -14.10
C LYS A 36 -12.32 -8.67 -13.03
N LEU A 37 -11.40 -8.00 -12.32
CA LEU A 37 -11.68 -7.13 -11.16
C LEU A 37 -12.31 -7.87 -9.98
N GLU A 38 -11.90 -9.12 -9.78
CA GLU A 38 -12.30 -9.93 -8.63
C GLU A 38 -11.14 -9.96 -7.62
N VAL A 39 -11.44 -9.79 -6.33
CA VAL A 39 -10.45 -9.97 -5.25
C VAL A 39 -10.08 -11.45 -5.17
N VAL A 40 -8.79 -11.75 -5.23
CA VAL A 40 -8.26 -13.12 -5.25
C VAL A 40 -7.68 -13.52 -3.91
N SER A 41 -6.86 -12.65 -3.32
CA SER A 41 -6.17 -12.91 -2.05
C SER A 41 -5.72 -11.61 -1.39
N GLU A 42 -5.30 -11.71 -0.14
CA GLU A 42 -4.79 -10.61 0.66
C GLU A 42 -3.43 -10.96 1.25
N PHE A 43 -2.61 -9.95 1.47
CA PHE A 43 -1.34 -10.04 2.18
C PHE A 43 -1.33 -9.02 3.32
N CYS A 44 -0.87 -9.44 4.49
CA CYS A 44 -0.67 -8.52 5.61
C CYS A 44 0.50 -9.02 6.44
N ALA A 45 1.51 -8.18 6.60
CA ALA A 45 2.68 -8.50 7.41
C ALA A 45 3.17 -7.27 8.19
N PHE A 46 3.54 -7.48 9.45
CA PHE A 46 4.31 -6.50 10.20
C PHE A 46 5.79 -6.60 9.81
N VAL A 47 6.47 -5.46 9.91
CA VAL A 47 7.91 -5.34 9.64
C VAL A 47 8.59 -4.80 10.88
N ARG A 48 9.70 -5.42 11.28
CA ARG A 48 10.52 -4.95 12.40
C ARG A 48 11.43 -3.81 11.94
N PRO A 49 11.23 -2.58 12.47
CA PRO A 49 12.10 -1.46 12.12
C PRO A 49 13.48 -1.61 12.75
N LEU A 50 14.53 -1.26 12.00
CA LEU A 50 15.94 -1.35 12.44
C LEU A 50 16.45 -0.07 13.09
N MET A 51 16.22 1.09 12.47
CA MET A 51 16.74 2.38 12.95
C MET A 51 15.91 2.92 14.12
N HIS A 52 14.60 2.64 14.12
CA HIS A 52 13.68 3.12 15.14
C HIS A 52 12.88 1.96 15.73
N PRO A 53 13.56 1.03 16.45
CA PRO A 53 12.91 -0.20 16.94
C PRO A 53 11.80 0.06 17.96
N ILE A 54 11.79 1.23 18.59
CA ILE A 54 10.73 1.64 19.54
C ILE A 54 9.74 2.54 18.83
N ILE A 55 8.51 2.04 18.63
CA ILE A 55 7.44 2.83 18.02
C ILE A 55 6.97 3.92 19.00
N SER A 56 6.75 5.12 18.46
CA SER A 56 6.27 6.24 19.27
C SER A 56 4.82 6.00 19.73
N LYS A 57 4.45 6.55 20.87
CA LYS A 57 3.05 6.54 21.34
C LYS A 57 2.10 7.17 20.32
N PHE A 58 2.58 8.16 19.57
CA PHE A 58 1.81 8.77 18.49
C PHE A 58 1.55 7.77 17.36
N CYS A 59 2.57 7.04 16.93
CA CYS A 59 2.46 6.01 15.90
C CYS A 59 1.43 4.95 16.32
N THR A 60 1.56 4.39 17.53
CA THR A 60 0.56 3.44 18.05
C THR A 60 -0.86 4.03 18.12
N SER A 61 -1.01 5.31 18.51
CA SER A 61 -2.33 5.93 18.57
C SER A 61 -2.95 6.18 17.19
N LEU A 62 -2.13 6.35 16.16
CA LEU A 62 -2.57 6.59 14.78
C LEU A 62 -2.91 5.28 14.07
N THR A 63 -1.99 4.31 14.11
CA THR A 63 -2.06 3.07 13.33
C THR A 63 -2.67 1.89 14.09
N SER A 64 -2.85 2.02 15.41
CA SER A 64 -3.20 0.93 16.33
C SER A 64 -2.15 -0.19 16.42
N ILE A 65 -1.01 -0.07 15.72
CA ILE A 65 0.10 -1.04 15.78
C ILE A 65 0.81 -0.91 17.13
N ARG A 66 1.00 -2.01 17.82
CA ARG A 66 1.64 -2.07 19.12
C ARG A 66 3.12 -2.46 18.99
N GLN A 67 3.91 -2.13 19.99
CA GLN A 67 5.31 -2.54 20.05
C GLN A 67 5.46 -4.07 19.91
N SER A 68 4.59 -4.84 20.57
CA SER A 68 4.58 -6.30 20.51
C SER A 68 4.36 -6.87 19.09
N ASP A 69 3.70 -6.13 18.21
CA ASP A 69 3.39 -6.58 16.86
C ASP A 69 4.64 -6.54 15.96
N VAL A 70 5.59 -5.64 16.27
CA VAL A 70 6.82 -5.45 15.49
C VAL A 70 8.07 -6.01 16.16
N ASP A 71 8.08 -6.26 17.48
CA ASP A 71 9.29 -6.71 18.22
C ASP A 71 9.88 -8.01 17.66
N HIS A 72 9.01 -8.92 17.19
CA HIS A 72 9.37 -10.23 16.68
C HIS A 72 8.98 -10.42 15.21
N ALA A 73 8.55 -9.35 14.55
CA ALA A 73 8.25 -9.39 13.13
C ALA A 73 9.53 -9.64 12.30
N PRO A 74 9.41 -10.20 11.10
CA PRO A 74 10.52 -10.32 10.16
C PRO A 74 11.11 -8.96 9.80
N LEU A 75 12.32 -8.94 9.28
CA LEU A 75 12.92 -7.74 8.69
C LEU A 75 12.28 -7.43 7.33
N PHE A 76 12.52 -6.23 6.85
CA PHE A 76 11.93 -5.74 5.61
C PHE A 76 12.26 -6.61 4.40
N ASP A 77 13.49 -7.06 4.26
CA ASP A 77 13.95 -7.94 3.19
C ASP A 77 13.23 -9.29 3.20
N GLU A 78 13.06 -9.90 4.38
CA GLU A 78 12.32 -11.16 4.55
C GLU A 78 10.84 -10.98 4.16
N VAL A 79 10.21 -9.88 4.61
CA VAL A 79 8.81 -9.57 4.25
C VAL A 79 8.67 -9.31 2.75
N MET A 80 9.63 -8.66 2.11
CA MET A 80 9.59 -8.40 0.66
C MET A 80 9.75 -9.68 -0.16
N GLU A 81 10.54 -10.65 0.28
CA GLU A 81 10.64 -11.96 -0.36
C GLU A 81 9.28 -12.68 -0.35
N ASP A 82 8.62 -12.76 0.80
CA ASP A 82 7.29 -13.34 0.95
C ASP A 82 6.23 -12.57 0.13
N TYR A 83 6.34 -11.25 0.10
CA TYR A 83 5.43 -10.37 -0.64
C TYR A 83 5.56 -10.55 -2.15
N GLU A 84 6.79 -10.63 -2.69
CA GLU A 84 7.05 -10.87 -4.11
C GLU A 84 6.55 -12.24 -4.55
N ASP A 85 6.74 -13.28 -3.71
CA ASP A 85 6.21 -14.62 -3.99
C ASP A 85 4.69 -14.63 -4.01
N TRP A 86 4.05 -13.98 -3.02
CA TRP A 86 2.58 -13.83 -2.96
C TRP A 86 2.03 -13.04 -4.17
N MET A 87 2.68 -11.95 -4.58
CA MET A 87 2.28 -11.20 -5.76
C MET A 87 2.35 -12.03 -7.04
N GLY A 88 3.22 -13.02 -7.10
CA GLY A 88 3.50 -13.81 -8.31
C GLY A 88 4.49 -13.14 -9.25
N VAL A 89 5.44 -12.36 -8.72
CA VAL A 89 6.50 -11.72 -9.52
C VAL A 89 7.22 -12.76 -10.36
N GLY A 90 7.39 -12.50 -11.66
CA GLY A 90 7.97 -13.43 -12.62
C GLY A 90 7.02 -14.51 -13.14
N ARG A 91 5.83 -14.70 -12.53
CA ARG A 91 4.80 -15.66 -12.96
C ARG A 91 3.58 -14.97 -13.57
N GLU A 92 3.28 -13.78 -13.12
CA GLU A 92 2.16 -12.94 -13.53
C GLU A 92 2.64 -11.56 -14.01
N GLU A 93 1.83 -10.85 -14.77
CA GLU A 93 2.04 -9.42 -15.05
C GLU A 93 1.53 -8.61 -13.88
N VAL A 94 2.42 -8.29 -12.93
CA VAL A 94 2.08 -7.58 -11.69
C VAL A 94 2.02 -6.08 -11.94
N ILE A 95 0.90 -5.46 -11.60
CA ILE A 95 0.69 -4.01 -11.66
C ILE A 95 0.42 -3.50 -10.23
N PRO A 96 1.43 -2.97 -9.52
CA PRO A 96 1.27 -2.45 -8.18
C PRO A 96 0.64 -1.06 -8.20
N LEU A 97 -0.37 -0.86 -7.35
CA LEU A 97 -1.07 0.41 -7.18
C LEU A 97 -1.10 0.81 -5.70
N SER A 98 -0.76 2.05 -5.42
CA SER A 98 -1.08 2.66 -4.13
C SER A 98 -1.92 3.93 -4.34
N TRP A 99 -2.55 4.41 -3.25
CA TRP A 99 -3.36 5.62 -3.38
C TRP A 99 -2.52 6.82 -3.80
N GLY A 100 -1.38 7.04 -3.11
CA GLY A 100 -0.47 8.16 -3.37
C GLY A 100 0.93 7.72 -3.81
N GLU A 101 1.85 8.66 -3.83
CA GLU A 101 3.26 8.42 -4.17
C GLU A 101 4.14 8.10 -2.94
N PHE A 102 3.56 8.22 -1.74
CA PHE A 102 4.33 8.00 -0.51
C PHE A 102 4.84 6.57 -0.45
N ASP A 103 3.96 5.61 -0.68
CA ASP A 103 4.23 4.19 -0.54
C ASP A 103 5.35 3.73 -1.46
N LYS A 104 5.30 4.12 -2.75
CA LYS A 104 6.38 3.85 -3.70
C LYS A 104 7.73 4.39 -3.21
N ARG A 105 7.74 5.64 -2.74
CA ARG A 105 8.98 6.27 -2.25
C ARG A 105 9.50 5.59 -0.99
N GLN A 106 8.59 5.19 -0.10
CA GLN A 106 8.96 4.54 1.14
C GLN A 106 9.52 3.14 0.90
N LEU A 107 8.90 2.34 0.01
CA LEU A 107 9.44 1.05 -0.41
C LEU A 107 10.87 1.19 -0.97
N ASN A 108 11.11 2.15 -1.86
CA ASN A 108 12.45 2.40 -2.39
C ASN A 108 13.45 2.83 -1.30
N THR A 109 12.98 3.60 -0.30
CA THR A 109 13.84 4.04 0.80
C THR A 109 14.27 2.87 1.68
N ASP A 110 13.34 1.98 2.01
CA ASP A 110 13.62 0.81 2.85
C ASP A 110 14.39 -0.27 2.06
N ALA A 111 14.08 -0.46 0.77
CA ALA A 111 14.87 -1.33 -0.09
C ALA A 111 16.35 -0.92 -0.14
N HIS A 112 16.62 0.38 -0.22
CA HIS A 112 17.98 0.93 -0.15
C HIS A 112 18.64 0.71 1.22
N LEU A 113 17.87 0.76 2.31
CA LEU A 113 18.38 0.52 3.66
C LEU A 113 18.78 -0.95 3.85
N HIS A 114 18.04 -1.86 3.21
CA HIS A 114 18.26 -3.32 3.31
C HIS A 114 19.08 -3.90 2.15
N ASP A 115 19.64 -3.05 1.26
CA ASP A 115 20.44 -3.43 0.10
C ASP A 115 19.74 -4.43 -0.85
N ILE A 116 18.44 -4.25 -1.05
CA ILE A 116 17.63 -5.04 -1.99
C ILE A 116 17.09 -4.17 -3.13
N GLN A 117 16.65 -4.81 -4.22
CA GLN A 117 16.05 -4.14 -5.37
C GLN A 117 14.63 -4.66 -5.60
N LEU A 118 13.68 -3.76 -5.73
CA LEU A 118 12.27 -4.05 -5.99
C LEU A 118 11.92 -3.69 -7.45
N ASN A 119 12.37 -4.50 -8.41
CA ASN A 119 12.23 -4.20 -9.85
C ASN A 119 10.75 -4.10 -10.30
N TRP A 120 9.84 -4.83 -9.64
CA TRP A 120 8.40 -4.76 -9.89
C TRP A 120 7.81 -3.37 -9.60
N LEU A 121 8.47 -2.59 -8.77
CA LEU A 121 8.02 -1.25 -8.40
C LEU A 121 8.14 -0.22 -9.55
N ASP A 122 8.86 -0.55 -10.63
CA ASP A 122 8.92 0.28 -11.83
C ASP A 122 7.55 0.35 -12.54
N ALA A 123 6.74 -0.72 -12.43
CA ALA A 123 5.38 -0.76 -12.97
C ALA A 123 4.33 -0.06 -12.08
N HIS A 124 4.74 0.58 -10.99
CA HIS A 124 3.83 1.21 -10.04
C HIS A 124 2.96 2.30 -10.66
N VAL A 125 1.68 2.25 -10.32
CA VAL A 125 0.65 3.21 -10.71
C VAL A 125 0.14 3.98 -9.48
N CYS A 126 0.21 5.29 -9.50
CA CYS A 126 -0.43 6.15 -8.49
C CYS A 126 -1.92 6.28 -8.79
N PHE A 127 -2.76 5.51 -8.11
CA PHE A 127 -4.19 5.44 -8.39
C PHE A 127 -4.90 6.80 -8.16
N GLN A 128 -4.52 7.55 -7.14
CA GLN A 128 -5.06 8.89 -6.84
C GLN A 128 -4.96 9.85 -8.04
N LYS A 129 -3.84 9.80 -8.79
CA LYS A 129 -3.66 10.67 -9.97
C LYS A 129 -4.64 10.31 -11.08
N HIS A 130 -4.84 9.02 -11.33
CA HIS A 130 -5.77 8.54 -12.35
C HIS A 130 -7.21 8.85 -11.96
N PHE A 131 -7.58 8.60 -10.71
CA PHE A 131 -8.89 8.94 -10.15
C PHE A 131 -9.16 10.44 -10.23
N GLY A 132 -8.22 11.27 -9.76
CA GLY A 132 -8.36 12.73 -9.79
C GLY A 132 -8.52 13.28 -11.21
N LYS A 133 -7.76 12.74 -12.19
CA LYS A 133 -7.89 13.11 -13.61
C LYS A 133 -9.27 12.73 -14.16
N TRP A 134 -9.76 11.53 -13.86
CA TRP A 134 -11.09 11.08 -14.26
C TRP A 134 -12.19 11.96 -13.68
N LYS A 135 -12.08 12.32 -12.40
CA LYS A 135 -13.00 13.26 -11.72
C LYS A 135 -12.81 14.73 -12.11
N GLN A 136 -11.86 15.05 -12.96
CA GLN A 136 -11.49 16.42 -13.32
C GLN A 136 -11.22 17.32 -12.11
N SER A 137 -10.70 16.72 -11.03
CA SER A 137 -10.40 17.44 -9.80
C SER A 137 -9.13 18.27 -9.93
N LYS A 138 -9.18 19.52 -9.45
CA LYS A 138 -8.00 20.41 -9.38
C LYS A 138 -7.09 20.08 -8.18
N ASN A 139 -7.63 19.42 -7.17
CA ASN A 139 -6.92 19.07 -5.94
C ASN A 139 -6.76 17.57 -5.81
N GLN A 140 -5.78 17.14 -5.04
CA GLN A 140 -5.68 15.73 -4.65
C GLN A 140 -6.89 15.33 -3.80
N ILE A 141 -7.47 14.17 -4.12
CA ILE A 141 -8.60 13.60 -3.38
C ILE A 141 -8.04 12.53 -2.45
N GLY A 142 -8.33 12.60 -1.15
CA GLY A 142 -7.98 11.53 -0.20
C GLY A 142 -8.82 10.26 -0.44
N LEU A 143 -8.30 9.08 -0.06
CA LEU A 143 -8.98 7.79 -0.29
C LEU A 143 -10.39 7.77 0.29
N LYS A 144 -10.56 8.18 1.54
CA LYS A 144 -11.86 8.23 2.21
C LYS A 144 -12.87 9.10 1.46
N LYS A 145 -12.45 10.27 1.00
CA LYS A 145 -13.30 11.15 0.20
C LYS A 145 -13.65 10.53 -1.17
N ALA A 146 -12.69 9.85 -1.79
CA ALA A 146 -12.94 9.15 -3.05
C ALA A 146 -13.98 8.04 -2.90
N LEU A 147 -13.91 7.27 -1.81
CA LEU A 147 -14.93 6.27 -1.46
C LEU A 147 -16.31 6.91 -1.26
N GLU A 148 -16.38 7.98 -0.47
CA GLU A 148 -17.62 8.74 -0.22
C GLU A 148 -18.24 9.25 -1.53
N GLU A 149 -17.45 9.81 -2.45
CA GLU A 149 -17.91 10.29 -3.76
C GLU A 149 -18.47 9.16 -4.64
N GLU A 150 -17.96 7.94 -4.43
CA GLU A 150 -18.46 6.75 -5.13
C GLU A 150 -19.56 6.01 -4.36
N GLY A 151 -20.01 6.52 -3.21
CA GLY A 151 -21.03 5.87 -2.40
C GLY A 151 -20.56 4.56 -1.75
N ILE A 152 -19.26 4.44 -1.49
CA ILE A 152 -18.65 3.31 -0.77
C ILE A 152 -18.40 3.75 0.67
N GLY A 153 -18.90 2.98 1.63
CA GLY A 153 -18.63 3.20 3.05
C GLY A 153 -17.24 2.72 3.42
N TRP A 154 -16.55 3.44 4.32
CA TRP A 154 -15.29 2.97 4.87
C TRP A 154 -15.48 1.69 5.69
N SER A 155 -14.62 0.70 5.49
CA SER A 155 -14.60 -0.57 6.22
C SER A 155 -13.28 -0.74 6.98
N GLY A 156 -13.32 -1.29 8.20
CA GLY A 156 -12.14 -1.54 9.01
C GLY A 156 -11.62 -0.31 9.75
N THR A 157 -10.35 -0.36 10.14
CA THR A 157 -9.67 0.67 10.94
C THR A 157 -8.80 1.54 10.05
N GLU A 158 -9.04 2.86 10.03
CA GLU A 158 -8.16 3.81 9.34
C GLU A 158 -6.72 3.69 9.85
N HIS A 159 -5.75 3.84 8.95
CA HIS A 159 -4.32 3.66 9.25
C HIS A 159 -3.96 2.24 9.73
N ARG A 160 -4.63 1.25 9.14
CA ARG A 160 -4.17 -0.12 9.10
C ARG A 160 -3.98 -0.47 7.63
N ALA A 161 -2.74 -0.78 7.25
CA ALA A 161 -2.36 -0.96 5.84
C ALA A 161 -3.29 -1.94 5.10
N ILE A 162 -3.68 -3.05 5.74
CA ILE A 162 -4.59 -4.01 5.10
C ILE A 162 -6.00 -3.46 4.91
N ASP A 163 -6.52 -2.67 5.86
CA ASP A 163 -7.87 -2.10 5.76
C ASP A 163 -7.89 -0.97 4.71
N ASP A 164 -6.84 -0.14 4.65
CA ASP A 164 -6.68 0.89 3.63
C ASP A 164 -6.55 0.26 2.23
N ALA A 165 -5.79 -0.84 2.09
CA ALA A 165 -5.69 -1.60 0.84
C ALA A 165 -7.04 -2.23 0.42
N ARG A 166 -7.84 -2.75 1.35
CA ARG A 166 -9.19 -3.30 1.09
C ARG A 166 -10.13 -2.23 0.56
N ASN A 167 -10.18 -1.08 1.22
CA ASN A 167 -10.99 0.06 0.79
C ASN A 167 -10.57 0.55 -0.60
N MET A 168 -9.26 0.61 -0.85
CA MET A 168 -8.73 0.99 -2.16
C MET A 168 -9.06 -0.06 -3.24
N ALA A 169 -9.02 -1.35 -2.92
CA ALA A 169 -9.39 -2.42 -3.86
C ALA A 169 -10.89 -2.38 -4.22
N GLU A 170 -11.77 -2.13 -3.24
CA GLU A 170 -13.20 -1.96 -3.49
C GLU A 170 -13.46 -0.78 -4.43
N LEU A 171 -12.82 0.37 -4.16
CA LEU A 171 -12.90 1.52 -5.05
C LEU A 171 -12.36 1.18 -6.45
N PHE A 172 -11.20 0.54 -6.55
CA PHE A 172 -10.59 0.16 -7.81
C PHE A 172 -11.51 -0.73 -8.63
N CYS A 173 -12.03 -1.81 -8.07
CA CYS A 173 -12.94 -2.73 -8.76
C CYS A 173 -14.17 -2.01 -9.32
N LYS A 174 -14.68 -1.00 -8.60
CA LYS A 174 -15.83 -0.21 -9.03
C LYS A 174 -15.52 0.75 -10.18
N VAL A 175 -14.39 1.47 -10.09
CA VAL A 175 -14.13 2.61 -10.99
C VAL A 175 -13.15 2.33 -12.12
N ALA A 176 -12.29 1.31 -12.02
CA ALA A 176 -11.29 1.00 -13.03
C ALA A 176 -11.87 0.85 -14.46
N PRO A 177 -13.06 0.22 -14.67
CA PRO A 177 -13.66 0.17 -16.00
C PRO A 177 -14.01 1.52 -16.61
N HIS A 178 -14.10 2.56 -15.79
CA HIS A 178 -14.49 3.91 -16.20
C HIS A 178 -13.30 4.87 -16.35
N ILE A 179 -12.10 4.43 -15.99
CA ILE A 179 -10.88 5.25 -16.04
C ILE A 179 -10.02 4.82 -17.23
N PRO A 180 -10.07 5.53 -18.38
CA PRO A 180 -9.37 5.12 -19.60
C PRO A 180 -7.85 4.96 -19.44
N SER A 181 -7.24 5.68 -18.52
CA SER A 181 -5.80 5.62 -18.25
C SER A 181 -5.38 4.45 -17.32
N LEU A 182 -6.35 3.68 -16.83
CA LEU A 182 -6.17 2.40 -16.14
C LEU A 182 -6.66 1.23 -16.98
N THR A 183 -7.03 1.47 -18.26
CA THR A 183 -7.47 0.42 -19.18
C THR A 183 -6.36 -0.61 -19.37
N LEU A 184 -6.81 -1.66 -19.20
CA LEU A 184 -6.44 -3.03 -18.92
C LEU A 184 -6.27 -3.84 -20.25
N ASP A 185 -5.76 -3.16 -21.31
CA ASP A 185 -5.46 -3.80 -22.60
C ASP A 185 -4.25 -4.73 -22.52
#